data_3e3e887d3c3c517a017302775fff5ae2
#
_entry.id   3e3e887d3c3c517a017302775fff5ae2
#
_cell.length_a   1.000
_cell.length_b   1.000
_cell.length_c   1.000
_cell.angle_alpha   90.00
_cell.angle_beta   90.00
_cell.angle_gamma   90.00
#
_symmetry.space_group_name_H-M   'P 1'
#
loop_
_entity.id
_entity.type
_entity.pdbx_description
1 polymer ?
#
loop_
_entity_poly.entity_id
_entity_poly.type
_entity_poly.pdbx_seq_one_letter_code
_entity_poly.pdbx_strand_id
1 'polypeptide(L)'
;MSFNSEIKNELSRLEWNKKCCMLAEISGFIRICGSIALTGGGKFKIVLKTDNPAIARRFKQLIKEYFSVETSLEVGEGSGIKKRKSYFVVINPEDRSEEILRESGILMIREGMNFISDGIYGDLIKKKCCKKAFLRGLFLGSGVITNPEKNYHFEIVSSTEVLAKDIVKM
;
A
#
# COMPACT_ATOMS: atom_id res chain seq x y z
N MET A 1 16.10 -14.73 9.77
CA MET A 1 15.11 -13.67 9.46
C MET A 1 15.47 -12.44 10.27
N SER A 2 15.35 -11.24 9.68
CA SER A 2 15.64 -10.01 10.42
C SER A 2 14.46 -9.61 11.32
N PHE A 3 14.74 -8.87 12.39
CA PHE A 3 13.70 -8.30 13.27
C PHE A 3 12.63 -7.54 12.47
N ASN A 4 13.04 -6.72 11.50
CA ASN A 4 12.13 -6.03 10.61
C ASN A 4 11.18 -6.98 9.85
N SER A 5 11.70 -8.08 9.34
CA SER A 5 10.89 -9.09 8.63
C SER A 5 9.93 -9.82 9.57
N GLU A 6 10.35 -10.10 10.79
CA GLU A 6 9.51 -10.73 11.81
C GLU A 6 8.31 -9.84 12.15
N ILE A 7 8.55 -8.57 12.45
CA ILE A 7 7.50 -7.59 12.74
C ILE A 7 6.53 -7.45 11.55
N LYS A 8 7.06 -7.35 10.34
CA LYS A 8 6.21 -7.27 9.14
C LYS A 8 5.36 -8.51 8.94
N ASN A 9 5.90 -9.68 9.20
CA ASN A 9 5.15 -10.93 9.13
C ASN A 9 4.05 -11.02 10.20
N GLU A 10 4.31 -10.57 11.41
CA GLU A 10 3.31 -10.49 12.48
C GLU A 10 2.19 -9.52 12.10
N LEU A 11 2.53 -8.32 11.67
CA LEU A 11 1.55 -7.32 11.23
C LEU A 11 0.70 -7.81 10.05
N SER A 12 1.29 -8.61 9.15
CA SER A 12 0.58 -9.18 8.01
C SER A 12 -0.47 -10.22 8.39
N ARG A 13 -0.42 -10.74 9.61
CA ARG A 13 -1.38 -11.72 10.15
C ARG A 13 -2.49 -11.08 10.99
N LEU A 14 -2.39 -9.79 11.30
CA LEU A 14 -3.42 -9.10 12.07
C LEU A 14 -4.74 -9.10 11.31
N GLU A 15 -5.79 -9.47 12.03
CA GLU A 15 -7.15 -9.41 11.50
C GLU A 15 -7.62 -7.95 11.39
N TRP A 16 -8.50 -7.71 10.44
CA TRP A 16 -9.19 -6.44 10.30
C TRP A 16 -10.67 -6.62 10.60
N ASN A 17 -11.20 -5.78 11.48
CA ASN A 17 -12.57 -5.90 11.95
C ASN A 17 -13.52 -4.86 11.33
N LYS A 18 -12.95 -3.84 10.67
CA LYS A 18 -13.72 -2.70 10.16
C LYS A 18 -13.35 -2.38 8.72
N LYS A 19 -14.36 -2.21 7.88
CA LYS A 19 -14.15 -1.83 6.47
C LYS A 19 -13.40 -0.51 6.31
N CYS A 20 -13.66 0.48 7.16
CA CYS A 20 -12.93 1.76 7.11
C CYS A 20 -11.43 1.59 7.34
N CYS A 21 -11.02 0.66 8.20
CA CYS A 21 -9.61 0.35 8.43
C CYS A 21 -8.99 -0.39 7.24
N MET A 22 -9.73 -1.29 6.62
CA MET A 22 -9.29 -1.98 5.40
C MET A 22 -8.98 -1.00 4.28
N LEU A 23 -9.88 -0.05 4.02
CA LEU A 23 -9.69 0.96 2.98
C LEU A 23 -8.50 1.88 3.29
N ALA A 24 -8.34 2.30 4.54
CA ALA A 24 -7.21 3.11 4.96
C ALA A 24 -5.88 2.38 4.75
N GLU A 25 -5.80 1.10 5.09
CA GLU A 25 -4.61 0.28 4.90
C GLU A 25 -4.30 0.07 3.40
N ILE A 26 -5.31 -0.21 2.58
CA ILE A 26 -5.18 -0.31 1.13
C ILE A 26 -4.60 0.98 0.55
N SER A 27 -5.13 2.13 0.95
CA SER A 27 -4.63 3.44 0.51
C SER A 27 -3.17 3.64 0.88
N GLY A 28 -2.78 3.30 2.10
CA GLY A 28 -1.39 3.36 2.56
C GLY A 28 -0.46 2.49 1.70
N PHE A 29 -0.84 1.27 1.40
CA PHE A 29 -0.09 0.38 0.52
C PHE A 29 0.12 0.98 -0.87
N ILE A 30 -0.96 1.41 -1.52
CA ILE A 30 -0.89 1.93 -2.89
C ILE A 30 0.02 3.16 -2.95
N ARG A 31 -0.08 4.04 -1.97
CA ARG A 31 0.73 5.26 -1.94
C ARG A 31 2.22 5.01 -1.78
N ILE A 32 2.58 3.99 -1.04
CA ILE A 32 3.99 3.76 -0.66
C ILE A 32 4.71 2.80 -1.63
N CYS A 33 4.06 1.73 -2.04
CA CYS A 33 4.68 0.70 -2.87
C CYS A 33 3.93 0.40 -4.17
N GLY A 34 2.89 1.18 -4.48
CA GLY A 34 2.13 1.07 -5.71
C GLY A 34 2.69 1.94 -6.83
N SER A 35 2.68 1.38 -8.04
CA SER A 35 2.90 2.13 -9.27
C SER A 35 1.58 2.20 -10.03
N ILE A 36 1.23 3.39 -10.50
CA ILE A 36 0.00 3.64 -11.26
C ILE A 36 0.40 4.00 -12.67
N ALA A 37 -0.06 3.23 -13.64
CA ALA A 37 0.19 3.45 -15.06
C ALA A 37 -1.12 3.73 -15.79
N LEU A 38 -1.09 4.68 -16.70
CA LEU A 38 -2.15 4.86 -17.71
C LEU A 38 -1.99 3.81 -18.79
N THR A 39 -3.08 3.12 -19.06
CA THR A 39 -3.19 2.18 -20.19
C THR A 39 -4.05 2.79 -21.29
N GLY A 40 -4.19 2.11 -22.44
CA GLY A 40 -4.99 2.61 -23.55
C GLY A 40 -6.43 2.96 -23.13
N GLY A 41 -6.97 4.06 -23.67
CA GLY A 41 -8.34 4.51 -23.40
C GLY A 41 -8.53 5.23 -22.05
N GLY A 42 -7.46 5.77 -21.47
CA GLY A 42 -7.55 6.51 -20.21
C GLY A 42 -7.80 5.63 -18.98
N LYS A 43 -7.52 4.35 -19.07
CA LYS A 43 -7.66 3.38 -17.99
C LYS A 43 -6.40 3.29 -17.14
N PHE A 44 -6.54 2.77 -15.94
CA PHE A 44 -5.43 2.67 -14.97
C PHE A 44 -5.07 1.22 -14.67
N LYS A 45 -3.79 0.99 -14.49
CA LYS A 45 -3.23 -0.26 -13.98
C LYS A 45 -2.45 0.04 -12.72
N ILE A 46 -2.66 -0.75 -11.66
CA ILE A 46 -1.94 -0.63 -10.40
C ILE A 46 -1.05 -1.85 -10.23
N VAL A 47 0.22 -1.64 -9.89
CA VAL A 47 1.16 -2.71 -9.59
C VAL A 47 1.80 -2.41 -8.24
N LEU A 48 1.63 -3.32 -7.28
CA LEU A 48 2.35 -3.27 -6.00
C LEU A 48 3.49 -4.25 -6.02
N LYS A 49 4.66 -3.75 -5.65
CA LYS A 49 5.89 -4.55 -5.57
C LYS A 49 6.33 -4.69 -4.13
N THR A 50 6.60 -5.91 -3.71
CA THR A 50 7.20 -6.23 -2.40
C THR A 50 8.12 -7.43 -2.53
N ASP A 51 9.12 -7.53 -1.67
CA ASP A 51 9.99 -8.69 -1.53
C ASP A 51 9.47 -9.71 -0.49
N ASN A 52 8.39 -9.35 0.21
CA ASN A 52 7.80 -10.19 1.25
C ASN A 52 6.47 -10.82 0.79
N PRO A 53 6.41 -12.15 0.64
CA PRO A 53 5.19 -12.83 0.19
C PRO A 53 4.00 -12.68 1.14
N ALA A 54 4.24 -12.51 2.44
CA ALA A 54 3.17 -12.29 3.42
C ALA A 54 2.47 -10.94 3.20
N ILE A 55 3.24 -9.90 2.86
CA ILE A 55 2.71 -8.58 2.53
C ILE A 55 1.91 -8.64 1.22
N ALA A 56 2.42 -9.30 0.20
CA ALA A 56 1.70 -9.46 -1.06
C ALA A 56 0.36 -10.17 -0.86
N ARG A 57 0.35 -11.27 -0.10
CA ARG A 57 -0.90 -11.98 0.24
C ARG A 57 -1.87 -11.12 1.02
N ARG A 58 -1.39 -10.36 2.01
CA ARG A 58 -2.22 -9.46 2.81
C ARG A 58 -2.90 -8.42 1.93
N PHE A 59 -2.15 -7.77 1.05
CA PHE A 59 -2.70 -6.76 0.17
C PHE A 59 -3.75 -7.35 -0.79
N LYS A 60 -3.43 -8.48 -1.42
CA LYS A 60 -4.38 -9.21 -2.27
C LYS A 60 -5.66 -9.56 -1.52
N GLN A 61 -5.56 -9.99 -0.29
CA GLN A 61 -6.67 -10.36 0.56
C GLN A 61 -7.52 -9.13 0.99
N LEU A 62 -6.88 -8.01 1.32
CA LEU A 62 -7.56 -6.74 1.60
C LEU A 62 -8.41 -6.27 0.41
N ILE A 63 -7.86 -6.32 -0.79
CA ILE A 63 -8.59 -5.97 -2.02
C ILE A 63 -9.79 -6.90 -2.22
N LYS A 64 -9.60 -8.21 -2.03
CA LYS A 64 -10.69 -9.19 -2.15
C LYS A 64 -11.80 -8.95 -1.13
N GLU A 65 -11.46 -8.76 0.14
CA GLU A 65 -12.43 -8.57 1.22
C GLU A 65 -13.20 -7.25 1.09
N TYR A 66 -12.52 -6.18 0.70
CA TYR A 66 -13.17 -4.87 0.60
C TYR A 66 -13.93 -4.68 -0.71
N PHE A 67 -13.30 -5.00 -1.85
CA PHE A 67 -13.86 -4.72 -3.18
C PHE A 67 -14.48 -5.95 -3.86
N SER A 68 -14.34 -7.13 -3.29
CA SER A 68 -14.73 -8.41 -3.92
C SER A 68 -14.06 -8.63 -5.28
N VAL A 69 -12.79 -8.25 -5.38
CA VAL A 69 -11.99 -8.35 -6.60
C VAL A 69 -10.84 -9.33 -6.40
N GLU A 70 -10.72 -10.29 -7.33
CA GLU A 70 -9.54 -11.16 -7.41
C GLU A 70 -8.47 -10.46 -8.26
N THR A 71 -7.28 -10.33 -7.68
CA THR A 71 -6.13 -9.72 -8.34
C THR A 71 -5.09 -10.77 -8.71
N SER A 72 -4.27 -10.46 -9.70
CA SER A 72 -3.16 -11.33 -10.09
C SER A 72 -1.96 -11.17 -9.15
N LEU A 73 -1.34 -12.29 -8.81
CA LEU A 73 -0.07 -12.31 -8.08
C LEU A 73 1.00 -12.89 -8.99
N GLU A 74 1.99 -12.09 -9.34
CA GLU A 74 3.11 -12.48 -10.17
C GLU A 74 4.38 -12.56 -9.32
N VAL A 75 5.25 -13.51 -9.64
CA VAL A 75 6.55 -13.69 -8.97
C VAL A 75 7.64 -13.43 -10.00
N GLY A 76 8.54 -12.48 -9.71
CA GLY A 76 9.68 -12.15 -10.55
C GLY A 76 10.99 -12.40 -9.81
N GLU A 77 12.07 -12.58 -10.58
CA GLU A 77 13.41 -12.59 -10.03
C GLU A 77 14.00 -11.17 -10.06
N GLY A 78 14.53 -10.71 -8.93
CA GLY A 78 15.26 -9.45 -8.86
C GLY A 78 16.61 -9.53 -9.59
N SER A 79 17.05 -8.44 -10.17
CA SER A 79 18.39 -8.31 -10.73
C SER A 79 19.41 -8.10 -9.61
N GLY A 80 20.45 -8.93 -9.55
CA GLY A 80 21.56 -8.76 -8.61
C GLY A 80 22.26 -10.07 -8.24
N ILE A 81 23.39 -9.97 -7.54
CA ILE A 81 24.22 -11.11 -7.10
C ILE A 81 23.46 -12.05 -6.15
N LYS A 82 22.53 -11.50 -5.37
CA LYS A 82 21.55 -12.28 -4.60
C LYS A 82 20.20 -12.18 -5.30
N LYS A 83 19.82 -13.22 -6.02
CA LYS A 83 18.50 -13.34 -6.66
C LYS A 83 17.40 -13.36 -5.60
N ARG A 84 16.92 -12.20 -5.20
CA ARG A 84 15.75 -12.08 -4.32
C ARG A 84 14.50 -12.12 -5.17
N LYS A 85 13.53 -12.92 -4.72
CA LYS A 85 12.21 -12.94 -5.36
C LYS A 85 11.48 -11.62 -5.08
N SER A 86 10.84 -11.09 -6.10
CA SER A 86 9.90 -9.97 -5.97
C SER A 86 8.50 -10.46 -6.26
N TYR A 87 7.55 -9.95 -5.52
CA TYR A 87 6.13 -10.27 -5.66
C TYR A 87 5.39 -9.03 -6.15
N PHE A 88 4.57 -9.23 -7.17
CA PHE A 88 3.79 -8.15 -7.78
C PHE A 88 2.31 -8.48 -7.67
N VAL A 89 1.55 -7.62 -7.02
CA VAL A 89 0.09 -7.67 -7.05
C VAL A 89 -0.38 -6.72 -8.12
N VAL A 90 -1.01 -7.26 -9.15
CA VAL A 90 -1.42 -6.52 -10.34
C VAL A 90 -2.93 -6.34 -10.34
N ILE A 91 -3.37 -5.10 -10.43
CA ILE A 91 -4.78 -4.73 -10.55
C ILE A 91 -4.96 -4.08 -11.92
N ASN A 92 -5.57 -4.82 -12.83
CA ASN A 92 -5.83 -4.36 -14.19
C ASN A 92 -7.09 -3.49 -14.26
N PRO A 93 -7.31 -2.77 -15.36
CA PRO A 93 -8.57 -2.04 -15.56
C PRO A 93 -9.83 -2.89 -15.40
N GLU A 94 -9.77 -4.15 -15.84
CA GLU A 94 -10.86 -5.13 -15.72
C GLU A 94 -11.16 -5.50 -14.25
N ASP A 95 -10.19 -5.33 -13.37
CA ASP A 95 -10.27 -5.59 -11.94
C ASP A 95 -10.76 -4.36 -11.14
N ARG A 96 -11.42 -3.43 -11.80
CA ARG A 96 -11.97 -2.21 -11.18
C ARG A 96 -10.91 -1.30 -10.55
N SER A 97 -9.74 -1.21 -11.18
CA SER A 97 -8.61 -0.41 -10.70
C SER A 97 -8.96 1.08 -10.49
N GLU A 98 -9.76 1.67 -11.37
CA GLU A 98 -10.20 3.06 -11.25
C GLU A 98 -11.03 3.29 -9.99
N GLU A 99 -11.99 2.41 -9.70
CA GLU A 99 -12.80 2.48 -8.49
C GLU A 99 -11.95 2.34 -7.22
N ILE A 100 -10.99 1.42 -7.24
CA ILE A 100 -10.05 1.22 -6.12
C ILE A 100 -9.25 2.49 -5.86
N LEU A 101 -8.75 3.15 -6.90
CA LEU A 101 -8.02 4.41 -6.78
C LEU A 101 -8.90 5.56 -6.28
N ARG A 102 -10.14 5.64 -6.74
CA ARG A 102 -11.08 6.68 -6.31
C ARG A 102 -11.48 6.52 -4.84
N GLU A 103 -11.88 5.34 -4.43
CA GLU A 103 -12.24 5.08 -3.04
C GLU A 103 -11.06 5.22 -2.08
N SER A 104 -9.86 4.91 -2.53
CA SER A 104 -8.62 5.09 -1.77
C SER A 104 -8.18 6.57 -1.66
N GLY A 105 -8.92 7.51 -2.26
CA GLY A 105 -8.60 8.93 -2.24
C GLY A 105 -7.36 9.31 -3.06
N ILE A 106 -6.93 8.45 -3.98
CA ILE A 106 -5.74 8.65 -4.80
C ILE A 106 -6.08 9.29 -6.14
N LEU A 107 -7.11 8.78 -6.82
CA LEU A 107 -7.62 9.36 -8.05
C LEU A 107 -8.79 10.30 -7.75
N MET A 108 -8.63 11.55 -8.10
CA MET A 108 -9.59 12.62 -7.84
C MET A 108 -9.97 13.35 -9.11
N ILE A 109 -11.05 14.13 -9.04
CA ILE A 109 -11.48 15.02 -10.12
C ILE A 109 -11.34 16.47 -9.67
N ARG A 110 -10.67 17.28 -10.48
CA ARG A 110 -10.60 18.73 -10.34
C ARG A 110 -10.92 19.37 -11.68
N GLU A 111 -11.88 20.31 -11.69
CA GLU A 111 -12.30 21.03 -12.89
C GLU A 111 -12.66 20.09 -14.07
N GLY A 112 -13.33 18.97 -13.75
CA GLY A 112 -13.73 17.95 -14.74
C GLY A 112 -12.62 17.02 -15.20
N MET A 113 -11.39 17.15 -14.70
CA MET A 113 -10.26 16.32 -15.08
C MET A 113 -9.80 15.41 -13.95
N ASN A 114 -9.38 14.21 -14.31
CA ASN A 114 -8.77 13.27 -13.38
C ASN A 114 -7.34 13.71 -13.02
N PHE A 115 -6.99 13.59 -11.74
CA PHE A 115 -5.62 13.77 -11.28
C PHE A 115 -5.28 12.79 -10.16
N ILE A 116 -3.99 12.47 -10.02
CA ILE A 116 -3.48 11.66 -8.92
C ILE A 116 -3.08 12.59 -7.77
N SER A 117 -3.70 12.39 -6.61
CA SER A 117 -3.41 13.16 -5.41
C SER A 117 -2.10 12.69 -4.77
N ASP A 118 -1.25 13.62 -4.35
CA ASP A 118 0.04 13.32 -3.70
C ASP A 118 -0.07 13.17 -2.18
N GLY A 119 -1.05 13.79 -1.56
CA GLY A 119 -1.25 13.80 -0.12
C GLY A 119 -2.24 12.75 0.39
N ILE A 120 -2.46 12.72 1.70
CA ILE A 120 -3.44 11.83 2.33
C ILE A 120 -4.84 12.43 2.18
N TYR A 121 -5.78 11.61 1.71
CA TYR A 121 -7.19 11.99 1.72
C TYR A 121 -7.73 11.96 3.16
N GLY A 122 -8.02 13.13 3.72
CA GLY A 122 -8.33 13.31 5.14
C GLY A 122 -9.50 12.46 5.65
N ASP A 123 -10.50 12.16 4.83
CA ASP A 123 -11.65 11.36 5.22
C ASP A 123 -11.28 9.91 5.56
N LEU A 124 -10.20 9.38 4.99
CA LEU A 124 -9.72 8.03 5.27
C LEU A 124 -9.09 7.89 6.66
N ILE A 125 -8.61 8.97 7.24
CA ILE A 125 -7.85 8.98 8.50
C ILE A 125 -8.52 9.80 9.60
N LYS A 126 -9.82 10.03 9.54
CA LYS A 126 -10.57 10.74 10.59
C LYS A 126 -10.57 10.00 11.92
N LYS A 127 -10.70 8.68 11.88
CA LYS A 127 -10.75 7.85 13.07
C LYS A 127 -9.35 7.39 13.47
N LYS A 128 -9.08 7.30 14.77
CA LYS A 128 -7.81 6.78 15.29
C LYS A 128 -7.48 5.38 14.77
N CYS A 129 -8.47 4.50 14.67
CA CYS A 129 -8.28 3.15 14.11
C CYS A 129 -7.88 3.18 12.63
N CYS A 130 -8.41 4.13 11.85
CA CYS A 130 -8.05 4.30 10.44
C CYS A 130 -6.64 4.88 10.28
N LYS A 131 -6.22 5.80 11.13
CA LYS A 131 -4.84 6.30 11.16
C LYS A 131 -3.85 5.16 11.41
N LYS A 132 -4.13 4.29 12.38
CA LYS A 132 -3.30 3.12 12.66
C LYS A 132 -3.24 2.16 11.47
N ALA A 133 -4.37 1.90 10.83
CA ALA A 133 -4.43 1.03 9.65
C ALA A 133 -3.67 1.63 8.46
N PHE A 134 -3.82 2.92 8.21
CA PHE A 134 -3.08 3.64 7.18
C PHE A 134 -1.56 3.56 7.43
N LEU A 135 -1.13 3.85 8.65
CA LEU A 135 0.28 3.76 9.07
C LEU A 135 0.81 2.32 8.92
N ARG A 136 0.00 1.31 9.22
CA ARG A 136 0.36 -0.09 8.99
C ARG A 136 0.63 -0.37 7.53
N GLY A 137 -0.24 0.10 6.64
CA GLY A 137 -0.05 -0.02 5.19
C GLY A 137 1.25 0.63 4.72
N LEU A 138 1.54 1.84 5.18
CA LEU A 138 2.80 2.54 4.90
C LEU A 138 4.01 1.75 5.40
N PHE A 139 3.97 1.28 6.64
CA PHE A 139 5.09 0.55 7.25
C PHE A 139 5.34 -0.79 6.56
N LEU A 140 4.30 -1.55 6.26
CA LEU A 140 4.44 -2.81 5.54
C LEU A 140 5.03 -2.59 4.14
N GLY A 141 4.69 -1.47 3.49
CA GLY A 141 5.18 -1.14 2.15
C GLY A 141 6.64 -0.71 2.12
N SER A 142 7.05 0.23 2.99
CA SER A 142 8.40 0.82 2.94
C SER A 142 9.05 1.02 4.30
N GLY A 143 8.39 0.64 5.39
CA GLY A 143 8.93 0.85 6.73
C GLY A 143 10.14 -0.02 7.05
N VAL A 144 11.00 0.52 7.88
CA VAL A 144 12.16 -0.19 8.45
C VAL A 144 12.19 0.06 9.95
N ILE A 145 12.37 -1.01 10.70
CA ILE A 145 12.55 -0.95 12.16
C ILE A 145 13.73 -1.83 12.57
N THR A 146 14.56 -1.32 13.46
CA THR A 146 15.66 -2.07 14.06
C THR A 146 15.24 -2.69 15.39
N ASN A 147 15.95 -3.75 15.81
CA ASN A 147 15.72 -4.33 17.12
C ASN A 147 16.06 -3.29 18.21
N PRO A 148 15.10 -2.93 19.08
CA PRO A 148 15.30 -1.91 20.12
C PRO A 148 16.42 -2.25 21.14
N GLU A 149 16.75 -3.54 21.29
CA GLU A 149 17.86 -3.97 22.15
C GLU A 149 19.24 -3.56 21.62
N LYS A 150 19.32 -3.32 20.31
CA LYS A 150 20.57 -2.95 19.64
C LYS A 150 20.62 -1.46 19.31
N ASN A 151 19.54 -0.93 18.78
CA ASN A 151 19.46 0.47 18.34
C ASN A 151 18.00 0.86 18.14
N TYR A 152 17.68 2.14 18.37
CA TYR A 152 16.36 2.68 18.08
C TYR A 152 16.35 3.34 16.71
N HIS A 153 15.75 2.69 15.73
CA HIS A 153 15.54 3.28 14.41
C HIS A 153 14.18 2.84 13.87
N PHE A 154 13.40 3.80 13.46
CA PHE A 154 12.12 3.61 12.77
C PHE A 154 12.04 4.60 11.63
N GLU A 155 11.81 4.10 10.43
CA GLU A 155 11.79 4.90 9.21
C GLU A 155 10.69 4.43 8.27
N ILE A 156 10.02 5.37 7.63
CA ILE A 156 9.14 5.14 6.48
C ILE A 156 9.64 6.03 5.35
N VAL A 157 10.02 5.43 4.23
CA VAL A 157 10.48 6.16 3.05
C VAL A 157 9.27 6.48 2.17
N SER A 158 9.02 7.78 1.97
CA SER A 158 7.96 8.28 1.12
C SER A 158 8.48 8.67 -0.26
N SER A 159 7.64 8.46 -1.28
CA SER A 159 7.95 8.86 -2.66
C SER A 159 7.79 10.36 -2.92
N THR A 160 7.04 11.08 -2.08
CA THR A 160 6.80 12.52 -2.22
C THR A 160 6.96 13.25 -0.90
N GLU A 161 7.39 14.51 -0.95
CA GLU A 161 7.47 15.39 0.22
C GLU A 161 6.10 15.69 0.81
N VAL A 162 5.08 15.84 -0.03
CA VAL A 162 3.70 16.11 0.40
C VAL A 162 3.18 14.97 1.26
N LEU A 163 3.36 13.72 0.83
CA LEU A 163 2.96 12.55 1.60
C LEU A 163 3.72 12.46 2.92
N ALA A 164 5.04 12.70 2.91
CA ALA A 164 5.87 12.69 4.12
C ALA A 164 5.39 13.72 5.15
N LYS A 165 5.09 14.94 4.72
CA LYS A 165 4.56 16.00 5.59
C LYS A 165 3.19 15.64 6.16
N ASP A 166 2.31 15.06 5.35
CA ASP A 166 0.99 14.62 5.81
C ASP A 166 1.07 13.49 6.83
N ILE A 167 1.98 12.54 6.65
CA ILE A 167 2.24 11.46 7.62
C ILE A 167 2.67 12.04 8.96
N VAL A 168 3.58 13.00 8.95
CA VAL A 168 4.06 13.65 10.20
C VAL A 168 2.94 14.37 10.94
N LYS A 169 1.99 14.97 10.22
CA LYS A 169 0.84 15.68 10.81
C LYS A 169 -0.27 14.74 11.31
N MET A 170 -0.27 13.52 10.86
CA MET A 170 -1.30 12.53 11.18
C MET A 170 -1.29 12.12 12.66
#